data_d880580b4dad7f01d8b6c78871802e05
#
_entry.id   d880580b4dad7f01d8b6c78871802e05
#
_cell.length_a   1.000
_cell.length_b   1.000
_cell.length_c   1.000
_cell.angle_alpha   90.00
_cell.angle_beta   90.00
_cell.angle_gamma   90.00
#
_symmetry.space_group_name_H-M   'P 1'
#
loop_
_entity.id
_entity.type
_entity.pdbx_description
1 polymer ?
#
loop_
_entity_poly.entity_id
_entity_poly.type
_entity_poly.pdbx_seq_one_letter_code
_entity_poly.pdbx_strand_id
1 'polypeptide(L)'
;MKLTIPYYLHKVGAGFPSPATDYIEDDIDLNSHLITNAPATFIIRVQGKSMTNVGIHDGDLLIVDKSLNPKNFSTVIANINEELVVKTLVKSKGNNYLTSGSRNTSDRINLTENPEIIIWGVVTYVIHKQPVSYTHLTLPTIVSV
;
A
#
# COMPACT_ATOMS: atom_id res chain seq x y z
N MET A 1 -6.70 20.61 8.63
CA MET A 1 -5.94 20.65 9.89
C MET A 1 -4.63 19.89 9.73
N LYS A 2 -3.55 20.48 10.17
CA LYS A 2 -2.26 19.83 10.15
C LYS A 2 -2.02 19.13 11.49
N LEU A 3 -1.73 17.84 11.44
CA LEU A 3 -1.45 17.06 12.62
C LEU A 3 -0.01 16.56 12.56
N THR A 4 0.82 17.00 13.49
CA THR A 4 2.21 16.54 13.53
C THR A 4 2.41 15.58 14.69
N ILE A 5 3.27 14.61 14.47
CA ILE A 5 3.56 13.53 15.42
C ILE A 5 5.08 13.42 15.54
N PRO A 6 5.61 13.15 16.74
CA PRO A 6 7.06 13.01 16.89
C PRO A 6 7.63 11.92 15.99
N TYR A 7 8.75 12.22 15.38
CA TYR A 7 9.46 11.33 14.48
C TYR A 7 10.81 11.00 15.11
N TYR A 8 11.07 9.71 15.31
CA TYR A 8 12.33 9.27 15.91
C TYR A 8 13.36 9.05 14.80
N LEU A 9 14.48 9.74 14.91
CA LEU A 9 15.57 9.65 13.94
C LEU A 9 16.22 8.25 13.95
N HIS A 10 16.32 7.62 15.11
CA HIS A 10 17.03 6.37 15.25
C HIS A 10 16.22 5.19 14.67
N LYS A 11 16.88 4.40 13.83
CA LYS A 11 16.25 3.20 13.29
C LYS A 11 16.26 2.10 14.33
N VAL A 12 15.11 1.47 14.55
CA VAL A 12 14.93 0.45 15.57
C VAL A 12 14.92 -0.92 14.89
N GLY A 13 15.82 -1.80 15.34
CA GLY A 13 15.79 -3.19 14.92
C GLY A 13 14.70 -3.97 15.65
N ALA A 14 14.28 -5.09 15.06
CA ALA A 14 13.20 -5.89 15.64
C ALA A 14 13.49 -6.38 17.04
N GLY A 15 14.78 -6.59 17.40
CA GLY A 15 15.18 -7.05 18.73
C GLY A 15 15.67 -5.95 19.64
N PHE A 16 15.50 -4.71 19.28
CA PHE A 16 16.03 -3.59 20.07
C PHE A 16 15.25 -3.44 21.38
N PRO A 17 15.94 -3.45 22.53
CA PRO A 17 15.26 -3.52 23.83
C PRO A 17 14.52 -2.24 24.23
N SER A 18 15.00 -1.08 23.83
CA SER A 18 14.29 0.17 24.13
C SER A 18 14.70 1.27 23.17
N PRO A 19 13.75 2.09 22.72
CA PRO A 19 14.09 3.25 21.93
C PRO A 19 14.72 4.32 22.79
N ALA A 20 15.71 5.00 22.26
CA ALA A 20 16.32 6.14 22.93
C ALA A 20 15.45 7.36 22.70
N THR A 21 14.93 7.95 23.75
CA THR A 21 14.06 9.12 23.66
C THR A 21 14.78 10.37 23.15
N ASP A 22 16.10 10.34 23.18
CA ASP A 22 16.91 11.48 22.72
C ASP A 22 17.03 11.58 21.21
N TYR A 23 16.43 10.64 20.47
CA TYR A 23 16.58 10.58 19.00
C TYR A 23 15.35 11.04 18.27
N ILE A 24 14.60 11.96 18.84
CA ILE A 24 13.48 12.59 18.12
C ILE A 24 14.08 13.57 17.12
N GLU A 25 13.86 13.30 15.85
CA GLU A 25 14.39 14.15 14.80
C GLU A 25 13.55 15.42 14.67
N ASP A 26 12.24 15.25 14.57
CA ASP A 26 11.34 16.36 14.35
C ASP A 26 9.91 15.84 14.46
N ASP A 27 8.96 16.73 14.33
CA ASP A 27 7.57 16.35 14.15
C ASP A 27 7.31 16.07 12.68
N ILE A 28 6.48 15.07 12.41
CA ILE A 28 6.11 14.70 11.06
C ILE A 28 4.61 14.90 10.85
N ASP A 29 4.25 15.50 9.74
CA ASP A 29 2.88 15.53 9.24
C ASP A 29 2.74 14.38 8.25
N LEU A 30 2.03 13.32 8.64
CA LEU A 30 1.89 12.13 7.79
C LEU A 30 1.27 12.45 6.44
N ASN A 31 0.31 13.36 6.39
CA ASN A 31 -0.30 13.73 5.12
C ASN A 31 0.75 14.28 4.14
N SER A 32 1.58 15.20 4.60
CA SER A 32 2.63 15.77 3.77
C SER A 32 3.70 14.75 3.41
N HIS A 33 3.98 13.81 4.32
CA HIS A 33 4.97 12.78 4.10
C HIS A 33 4.53 11.76 3.05
N LEU A 34 3.26 11.33 3.12
CA LEU A 34 2.75 10.25 2.29
C LEU A 34 2.19 10.76 0.95
N ILE A 35 1.74 12.00 0.89
CA ILE A 35 1.04 12.53 -0.27
C ILE A 35 1.87 13.68 -0.86
N THR A 36 2.53 13.41 -1.99
CA THR A 36 3.37 14.40 -2.66
C THR A 36 2.62 15.21 -3.69
N ASN A 37 1.55 14.66 -4.24
CA ASN A 37 0.74 15.34 -5.26
C ASN A 37 -0.74 15.14 -4.94
N ALA A 38 -1.27 15.98 -4.05
CA ALA A 38 -2.63 15.81 -3.55
C ALA A 38 -3.70 15.77 -4.66
N PRO A 39 -3.64 16.64 -5.69
CA PRO A 39 -4.66 16.58 -6.74
C PRO A 39 -4.70 15.27 -7.52
N ALA A 40 -3.61 14.52 -7.55
CA ALA A 40 -3.51 13.26 -8.27
C ALA A 40 -3.59 12.05 -7.36
N THR A 41 -3.78 12.23 -6.06
CA THR A 41 -3.71 11.16 -5.07
C THR A 41 -5.10 10.79 -4.57
N PHE A 42 -5.34 9.50 -4.45
CA PHE A 42 -6.57 8.98 -3.86
C PHE A 42 -6.26 7.71 -3.06
N ILE A 43 -7.23 7.27 -2.28
CA ILE A 43 -7.08 6.11 -1.40
C ILE A 43 -8.09 5.06 -1.81
N ILE A 44 -7.62 3.81 -1.95
CA ILE A 44 -8.45 2.66 -2.29
C ILE A 44 -8.33 1.63 -1.18
N ARG A 45 -9.46 1.04 -0.78
CA ARG A 45 -9.47 -0.11 0.13
C ARG A 45 -9.41 -1.39 -0.67
N VAL A 46 -8.52 -2.29 -0.26
CA VAL A 46 -8.32 -3.58 -0.94
C VAL A 46 -9.38 -4.57 -0.51
N GLN A 47 -9.91 -5.30 -1.47
CA GLN A 47 -10.76 -6.45 -1.23
C GLN A 47 -10.14 -7.67 -1.92
N GLY A 48 -9.98 -8.75 -1.19
CA GLY A 48 -9.44 -9.99 -1.73
C GLY A 48 -8.02 -10.29 -1.30
N LYS A 49 -7.51 -11.45 -1.69
CA LYS A 49 -6.24 -11.99 -1.21
C LYS A 49 -5.21 -12.24 -2.31
N SER A 50 -5.49 -11.84 -3.55
CA SER A 50 -4.63 -12.17 -4.68
C SER A 50 -3.25 -11.51 -4.63
N MET A 51 -3.07 -10.48 -3.81
CA MET A 51 -1.82 -9.76 -3.67
C MET A 51 -1.13 -9.98 -2.31
N THR A 52 -1.54 -11.01 -1.57
CA THR A 52 -1.00 -11.28 -0.23
C THR A 52 0.50 -11.56 -0.27
N ASN A 53 0.98 -12.22 -1.30
CA ASN A 53 2.39 -12.57 -1.42
C ASN A 53 3.31 -11.36 -1.72
N VAL A 54 2.74 -10.20 -2.02
CA VAL A 54 3.51 -8.96 -2.16
C VAL A 54 3.19 -7.97 -1.04
N GLY A 55 2.60 -8.44 0.05
CA GLY A 55 2.40 -7.63 1.24
C GLY A 55 1.14 -6.79 1.23
N ILE A 56 0.18 -7.07 0.36
CA ILE A 56 -1.09 -6.36 0.31
C ILE A 56 -2.19 -7.32 0.74
N HIS A 57 -2.91 -6.96 1.80
CA HIS A 57 -3.90 -7.84 2.42
C HIS A 57 -5.30 -7.26 2.29
N ASP A 58 -6.30 -8.13 2.40
CA ASP A 58 -7.68 -7.72 2.43
C ASP A 58 -7.91 -6.66 3.50
N GLY A 59 -8.59 -5.58 3.15
CA GLY A 59 -8.87 -4.49 4.08
C GLY A 59 -7.80 -3.41 4.13
N ASP A 60 -6.66 -3.60 3.51
CA ASP A 60 -5.60 -2.59 3.47
C ASP A 60 -6.06 -1.35 2.72
N LEU A 61 -5.47 -0.20 3.07
CA LEU A 61 -5.65 1.03 2.32
C LEU A 61 -4.43 1.28 1.45
N LEU A 62 -4.67 1.59 0.19
CA LEU A 62 -3.61 1.92 -0.75
C LEU A 62 -3.64 3.40 -1.04
N ILE A 63 -2.49 4.04 -0.92
CA ILE A 63 -2.32 5.42 -1.39
C ILE A 63 -1.85 5.33 -2.83
N VAL A 64 -2.60 5.92 -3.74
CA VAL A 64 -2.41 5.80 -5.18
C VAL A 64 -2.20 7.17 -5.79
N ASP A 65 -1.15 7.30 -6.59
CA ASP A 65 -0.80 8.54 -7.27
C ASP A 65 -0.95 8.33 -8.78
N LYS A 66 -1.86 9.09 -9.39
CA LYS A 66 -2.14 8.99 -10.82
C LYS A 66 -1.11 9.72 -11.69
N SER A 67 -0.31 10.58 -11.10
CA SER A 67 0.68 11.37 -11.84
C SER A 67 1.98 10.64 -12.10
N LEU A 68 2.22 9.51 -11.43
CA LEU A 68 3.45 8.77 -11.56
C LEU A 68 3.41 7.80 -12.74
N ASN A 69 4.55 7.66 -13.41
CA ASN A 69 4.73 6.64 -14.42
C ASN A 69 5.17 5.33 -13.76
N PRO A 70 4.46 4.23 -14.01
CA PRO A 70 4.84 2.96 -13.39
C PRO A 70 6.16 2.44 -13.95
N LYS A 71 6.93 1.81 -13.08
CA LYS A 71 8.20 1.18 -13.40
C LYS A 71 8.05 -0.32 -13.29
N ASN A 72 9.11 -1.03 -13.69
CA ASN A 72 9.13 -2.48 -13.52
C ASN A 72 8.94 -2.82 -12.02
N PHE A 73 8.04 -3.74 -11.74
CA PHE A 73 7.64 -4.18 -10.41
C PHE A 73 6.84 -3.16 -9.60
N SER A 74 6.40 -2.07 -10.21
CA SER A 74 5.45 -1.18 -9.54
C SER A 74 4.14 -1.89 -9.26
N THR A 75 3.57 -1.62 -8.10
CA THR A 75 2.18 -2.00 -7.82
C THR A 75 1.29 -0.92 -8.41
N VAL A 76 0.32 -1.33 -9.20
CA VAL A 76 -0.54 -0.41 -9.94
C VAL A 76 -2.01 -0.73 -9.72
N ILE A 77 -2.84 0.28 -9.95
CA ILE A 77 -4.28 0.09 -10.06
C ILE A 77 -4.59 0.11 -11.56
N ALA A 78 -5.17 -0.96 -12.04
CA ALA A 78 -5.53 -1.09 -13.44
C ALA A 78 -7.04 -1.24 -13.60
N ASN A 79 -7.58 -0.70 -14.69
CA ASN A 79 -8.96 -0.89 -15.05
C ASN A 79 -9.03 -2.06 -16.03
N ILE A 80 -9.60 -3.17 -15.57
CA ILE A 80 -9.77 -4.38 -16.37
C ILE A 80 -11.25 -4.72 -16.37
N ASN A 81 -11.88 -4.76 -17.54
CA ASN A 81 -13.31 -5.04 -17.68
C ASN A 81 -14.17 -4.14 -16.79
N GLU A 82 -13.83 -2.86 -16.76
CA GLU A 82 -14.56 -1.83 -16.01
C GLU A 82 -14.45 -1.99 -14.48
N GLU A 83 -13.53 -2.84 -14.01
CA GLU A 83 -13.23 -2.96 -12.60
C GLU A 83 -11.83 -2.45 -12.32
N LEU A 84 -11.66 -1.78 -11.18
CA LEU A 84 -10.34 -1.39 -10.69
C LEU A 84 -9.76 -2.56 -9.90
N VAL A 85 -8.58 -3.00 -10.30
CA VAL A 85 -7.90 -4.12 -9.67
C VAL A 85 -6.46 -3.74 -9.33
N VAL A 86 -5.89 -4.39 -8.32
CA VAL A 86 -4.50 -4.19 -7.90
C VAL A 86 -3.65 -5.25 -8.58
N LYS A 87 -2.61 -4.81 -9.27
CA LYS A 87 -1.71 -5.72 -9.99
C LYS A 87 -0.28 -5.24 -9.87
N THR A 88 0.67 -6.12 -10.17
CA THR A 88 2.08 -5.75 -10.30
C THR A 88 2.42 -5.64 -11.77
N LEU A 89 3.08 -4.55 -12.15
CA LEU A 89 3.58 -4.37 -13.51
C LEU A 89 4.92 -5.06 -13.64
N VAL A 90 5.06 -5.90 -14.65
CA VAL A 90 6.32 -6.58 -14.97
C VAL A 90 6.70 -6.25 -16.40
N LYS A 91 7.90 -5.71 -16.59
CA LYS A 91 8.44 -5.43 -17.91
C LYS A 91 9.44 -6.53 -18.26
N SER A 92 9.20 -7.20 -19.36
CA SER A 92 10.06 -8.31 -19.79
C SER A 92 10.14 -8.36 -21.31
N LYS A 93 11.34 -8.35 -21.84
CA LYS A 93 11.62 -8.50 -23.28
C LYS A 93 10.81 -7.54 -24.15
N GLY A 94 10.69 -6.30 -23.71
CA GLY A 94 9.96 -5.27 -24.46
C GLY A 94 8.46 -5.31 -24.30
N ASN A 95 7.91 -6.24 -23.55
CA ASN A 95 6.49 -6.33 -23.25
C ASN A 95 6.19 -5.95 -21.82
N ASN A 96 5.00 -5.45 -21.59
CA ASN A 96 4.50 -5.12 -20.27
C ASN A 96 3.40 -6.10 -19.89
N TYR A 97 3.48 -6.63 -18.68
CA TYR A 97 2.52 -7.60 -18.15
C TYR A 97 1.98 -7.13 -16.81
N LEU A 98 0.74 -7.47 -16.54
CA LEU A 98 0.16 -7.34 -15.20
C LEU A 98 0.05 -8.72 -14.56
N THR A 99 0.46 -8.83 -13.31
CA THR A 99 0.39 -10.08 -12.56
C THR A 99 -0.22 -9.83 -11.18
N SER A 100 -0.70 -10.88 -10.54
CA SER A 100 -1.21 -10.81 -9.17
C SER A 100 -0.11 -10.93 -8.13
N GLY A 101 1.09 -10.42 -8.44
CA GLY A 101 2.22 -10.48 -7.52
C GLY A 101 2.86 -11.85 -7.44
N SER A 102 2.36 -12.84 -8.15
CA SER A 102 2.93 -14.17 -8.19
C SER A 102 4.05 -14.24 -9.21
N ARG A 103 5.04 -15.08 -8.93
CA ARG A 103 6.04 -15.43 -9.93
C ARG A 103 5.50 -16.41 -10.97
N ASN A 104 4.28 -16.89 -10.76
CA ASN A 104 3.62 -17.77 -11.68
C ASN A 104 3.24 -17.02 -12.94
N THR A 105 3.79 -17.44 -14.07
CA THR A 105 3.57 -16.77 -15.35
C THR A 105 2.19 -17.03 -15.94
N SER A 106 1.44 -18.02 -15.43
CA SER A 106 0.13 -18.36 -15.96
C SER A 106 -0.93 -17.29 -15.71
N ASP A 107 -0.64 -16.32 -14.83
CA ASP A 107 -1.56 -15.28 -14.40
C ASP A 107 -1.23 -13.93 -15.05
N ARG A 108 -0.27 -13.92 -15.97
CA ARG A 108 0.14 -12.70 -16.66
C ARG A 108 -0.85 -12.25 -17.71
N ILE A 109 -1.12 -10.94 -17.71
CA ILE A 109 -1.92 -10.30 -18.73
C ILE A 109 -0.98 -9.41 -19.54
N ASN A 110 -0.86 -9.67 -20.82
CA ASN A 110 -0.02 -8.87 -21.71
C ASN A 110 -0.75 -7.58 -22.10
N LEU A 111 -0.20 -6.45 -21.73
CA LEU A 111 -0.82 -5.15 -22.01
C LEU A 111 -0.78 -4.78 -23.48
N THR A 112 0.22 -5.27 -24.20
CA THR A 112 0.29 -5.01 -25.66
C THR A 112 -0.85 -5.72 -26.40
N GLU A 113 -1.21 -6.92 -25.96
CA GLU A 113 -2.31 -7.69 -26.55
C GLU A 113 -3.67 -7.25 -26.03
N ASN A 114 -3.73 -6.47 -24.97
CA ASN A 114 -4.96 -6.00 -24.35
C ASN A 114 -4.91 -4.48 -24.18
N PRO A 115 -4.95 -3.72 -25.30
CA PRO A 115 -4.78 -2.26 -25.23
C PRO A 115 -5.93 -1.54 -24.54
N GLU A 116 -7.04 -2.23 -24.31
CA GLU A 116 -8.18 -1.67 -23.60
C GLU A 116 -7.91 -1.52 -22.10
N ILE A 117 -6.90 -2.23 -21.58
CA ILE A 117 -6.55 -2.14 -20.15
C ILE A 117 -5.76 -0.86 -19.92
N ILE A 118 -6.20 -0.08 -18.94
CA ILE A 118 -5.59 1.21 -18.60
C ILE A 118 -5.04 1.12 -17.20
N ILE A 119 -3.77 1.51 -17.03
CA ILE A 119 -3.19 1.69 -15.70
C ILE A 119 -3.67 3.03 -15.17
N TRP A 120 -4.40 3.00 -14.08
CA TRP A 120 -5.07 4.16 -13.53
C TRP A 120 -4.20 4.93 -12.54
N GLY A 121 -3.29 4.26 -11.86
CA GLY A 121 -2.38 4.92 -10.93
C GLY A 121 -1.35 3.96 -10.36
N VAL A 122 -0.38 4.52 -9.67
CA VAL A 122 0.72 3.77 -9.04
C VAL A 122 0.52 3.80 -7.53
N VAL A 123 0.57 2.64 -6.90
CA VAL A 123 0.48 2.52 -5.44
C VAL A 123 1.82 2.95 -4.85
N THR A 124 1.78 3.97 -3.99
CA THR A 124 2.99 4.49 -3.35
C THR A 124 3.16 3.99 -1.92
N TYR A 125 2.06 3.72 -1.22
CA TYR A 125 2.09 3.22 0.15
C TYR A 125 0.93 2.27 0.38
N VAL A 126 1.17 1.31 1.27
CA VAL A 126 0.17 0.37 1.75
C VAL A 126 0.00 0.61 3.25
N ILE A 127 -1.23 0.87 3.68
CA ILE A 127 -1.53 1.04 5.09
C ILE A 127 -2.25 -0.21 5.57
N HIS A 128 -1.59 -0.96 6.41
CA HIS A 128 -2.10 -2.21 6.96
C HIS A 128 -2.32 -2.05 8.45
N LYS A 129 -3.55 -2.26 8.88
CA LYS A 129 -3.89 -2.18 10.29
C LYS A 129 -3.51 -3.48 10.98
N GLN A 130 -2.72 -3.37 12.03
CA GLN A 130 -2.37 -4.53 12.85
C GLN A 130 -3.57 -4.96 13.69
N PRO A 131 -3.69 -6.25 13.99
CA PRO A 131 -4.75 -6.70 14.89
C PRO A 131 -4.49 -6.18 16.30
N VAL A 132 -5.48 -5.48 16.84
CA VAL A 132 -5.43 -4.92 18.18
C VAL A 132 -6.73 -5.29 18.87
N SER A 133 -6.62 -5.86 20.06
CA SER A 133 -7.80 -6.21 20.84
C SER A 133 -8.07 -5.14 21.88
N TYR A 134 -9.29 -4.60 21.85
CA TYR A 134 -9.76 -3.64 22.83
C TYR A 134 -10.82 -4.22 23.77
N THR A 135 -11.04 -5.53 23.67
CA THR A 135 -12.14 -6.15 24.41
C THR A 135 -11.99 -6.00 25.92
N HIS A 136 -10.79 -6.02 26.41
CA HIS A 136 -10.52 -5.84 27.85
C HIS A 136 -10.56 -4.38 28.28
N LEU A 137 -10.60 -3.50 27.38
CA LEU A 137 -10.67 -2.08 27.66
C LEU A 137 -12.10 -1.59 27.79
N THR A 138 -12.99 -2.34 27.26
CA THR A 138 -14.38 -2.02 27.32
C THR A 138 -15.06 -2.83 28.40
N LEU A 139 -14.45 -3.41 28.23
CA LEU A 139 -14.98 -3.77 28.58
C LEU A 139 -15.39 -4.06 29.34
N PRO A 140 -15.50 -4.15 29.84
CA PRO A 140 -15.84 -4.35 30.16
C PRO A 140 -16.22 -4.70 30.32
N THR A 141 -16.23 -4.97 30.10
CA THR A 141 -16.46 -5.09 29.94
C THR A 141 -16.57 -5.70 29.83
N ILE A 142 -16.57 -6.04 29.74
CA ILE A 142 -16.45 -6.42 29.42
C ILE A 142 -16.56 -7.16 29.64
N VAL A 143 -16.67 -7.45 29.90
CA VAL A 143 -16.62 -7.81 29.93
C VAL A 143 -16.74 -8.53 30.04
N SER A 144 -16.84 -8.89 30.12
CA SER A 144 -16.90 -9.20 29.96
C SER A 144 -17.04 -9.52 30.03
N VAL A 145 -17.24 -9.84 30.02
CA VAL A 145 -17.34 -9.62 29.74
C VAL A 145 -17.27 -9.81 29.70
#